data_2b78deaaa2c1f4fa4378997b6768af79
#
_entry.id   2b78deaaa2c1f4fa4378997b6768af79
#
_cell.length_a   1.000
_cell.length_b   1.000
_cell.length_c   1.000
_cell.angle_alpha   90.00
_cell.angle_beta   90.00
_cell.angle_gamma   90.00
#
_symmetry.space_group_name_H-M   'P 1'
#
loop_
_entity.id
_entity.type
_entity.pdbx_description
1 polymer ?
#
loop_
_entity_poly.entity_id
_entity_poly.type
_entity_poly.pdbx_seq_one_letter_code
_entity_poly.pdbx_strand_id
1 'polypeptide(L)'
;MLTSFDESYIATAFKQNVHQLYQCAEGWLGATCEYGTLHIDEEQYFLEKEWIDKERFIPVITALNRYVQPLVRYRMDDILVLKTKPCLCGSAMTAVEKISGRCEDTLYFPSKDQALRPVYADHIHQALRVVSGNVHQYQLIQYSVHRLVVKIQASNFLQAIECIEQQFEKLFFSHGLKRPLLEFVPMEALPLNQTFRRTQRLSKCT
;
A
#
# COMPACT_ATOMS: atom_id res chain seq x y z
N MET A 1 2.77 4.48 4.84
CA MET A 1 2.32 5.89 4.98
C MET A 1 0.89 5.91 5.45
N LEU A 2 0.49 6.98 6.11
CA LEU A 2 -0.90 7.26 6.47
C LEU A 2 -1.74 7.43 5.20
N THR A 3 -3.02 7.10 5.28
CA THR A 3 -3.96 7.50 4.22
C THR A 3 -4.22 9.00 4.32
N SER A 4 -4.64 9.64 3.23
CA SER A 4 -5.00 11.08 3.25
C SER A 4 -6.09 11.42 4.27
N PHE A 5 -6.93 10.45 4.63
CA PHE A 5 -7.94 10.62 5.68
C PHE A 5 -7.32 10.56 7.08
N ASP A 6 -6.47 9.57 7.36
CA ASP A 6 -5.80 9.45 8.65
C ASP A 6 -4.96 10.70 8.91
N GLU A 7 -4.26 11.18 7.87
CA GLU A 7 -3.48 12.41 7.92
C GLU A 7 -4.37 13.62 8.25
N SER A 8 -5.48 13.79 7.52
CA SER A 8 -6.44 14.86 7.77
C SER A 8 -7.07 14.78 9.18
N TYR A 9 -7.41 13.56 9.63
CA TYR A 9 -7.96 13.33 10.95
C TYR A 9 -6.97 13.72 12.06
N ILE A 10 -5.71 13.28 11.94
CA ILE A 10 -4.64 13.62 12.89
C ILE A 10 -4.36 15.12 12.86
N ALA A 11 -4.22 15.71 11.66
CA ALA A 11 -3.97 17.14 11.51
C ALA A 11 -5.08 18.00 12.16
N THR A 12 -6.34 17.56 12.02
CA THR A 12 -7.50 18.24 12.64
C THR A 12 -7.48 18.11 14.16
N ALA A 13 -7.20 16.90 14.68
CA ALA A 13 -7.17 16.63 16.11
C ALA A 13 -6.06 17.42 16.83
N PHE A 14 -4.87 17.47 16.23
CA PHE A 14 -3.71 18.15 16.82
C PHE A 14 -3.53 19.59 16.36
N LYS A 15 -4.31 20.05 15.38
CA LYS A 15 -4.20 21.40 14.76
C LYS A 15 -2.78 21.70 14.24
N GLN A 16 -2.14 20.66 13.69
CA GLN A 16 -0.77 20.71 13.17
C GLN A 16 -0.68 19.93 11.86
N ASN A 17 0.24 20.34 11.00
CA ASN A 17 0.56 19.56 9.81
C ASN A 17 1.18 18.22 10.23
N VAL A 18 0.83 17.16 9.52
CA VAL A 18 1.38 15.82 9.76
C VAL A 18 2.59 15.63 8.86
N HIS A 19 3.75 15.41 9.47
CA HIS A 19 4.96 15.03 8.75
C HIS A 19 5.17 13.53 8.87
N GLN A 20 5.42 12.87 7.76
CA GLN A 20 5.61 11.44 7.68
C GLN A 20 7.07 11.11 7.37
N LEU A 21 7.57 10.05 8.02
CA LEU A 21 8.88 9.49 7.73
C LEU A 21 8.74 8.21 6.93
N TYR A 22 9.53 8.04 5.90
CA TYR A 22 9.70 6.79 5.18
C TYR A 22 10.92 6.08 5.74
N GLN A 23 10.65 5.09 6.60
CA GLN A 23 11.66 4.30 7.28
C GLN A 23 11.36 2.82 7.14
N CYS A 24 12.39 2.02 7.00
CA CYS A 24 12.37 0.55 6.95
C CYS A 24 13.56 -0.04 7.72
N ALA A 25 13.73 -1.35 7.68
CA ALA A 25 14.87 -2.03 8.32
C ALA A 25 16.22 -1.59 7.72
N GLU A 26 16.21 -1.22 6.45
CA GLU A 26 17.37 -0.75 5.70
C GLU A 26 17.80 0.67 6.09
N GLY A 27 16.94 1.44 6.73
CA GLY A 27 17.23 2.77 7.23
C GLY A 27 16.12 3.80 7.03
N TRP A 28 16.46 5.05 7.27
CA TRP A 28 15.60 6.20 7.02
C TRP A 28 15.77 6.65 5.58
N LEU A 29 14.75 6.46 4.76
CA LEU A 29 14.82 6.66 3.31
C LEU A 29 14.28 8.00 2.84
N GLY A 30 13.58 8.73 3.69
CA GLY A 30 13.04 10.04 3.33
C GLY A 30 12.00 10.58 4.30
N ALA A 31 11.57 11.80 4.06
CA ALA A 31 10.56 12.49 4.87
C ALA A 31 9.70 13.42 4.02
N THR A 32 8.55 13.80 4.55
CA THR A 32 7.73 14.85 3.94
C THR A 32 8.33 16.24 4.24
N CYS A 33 8.38 17.09 3.21
CA CYS A 33 8.72 18.50 3.34
C CYS A 33 7.57 19.31 3.97
N GLU A 34 7.77 20.62 4.13
CA GLU A 34 6.75 21.53 4.66
C GLU A 34 5.44 21.55 3.88
N TYR A 35 5.46 21.16 2.60
CA TYR A 35 4.28 21.01 1.75
C TYR A 35 3.67 19.61 1.77
N GLY A 36 4.09 18.74 2.70
CA GLY A 36 3.58 17.38 2.85
C GLY A 36 4.02 16.40 1.75
N THR A 37 4.91 16.79 0.85
CA THR A 37 5.43 15.90 -0.21
C THR A 37 6.58 15.08 0.35
N LEU A 38 6.50 13.75 0.21
CA LEU A 38 7.61 12.86 0.56
C LEU A 38 8.75 13.01 -0.45
N HIS A 39 9.95 13.23 0.04
CA HIS A 39 11.18 13.20 -0.74
C HIS A 39 12.07 12.05 -0.28
N ILE A 40 12.68 11.34 -1.26
CA ILE A 40 13.70 10.34 -0.95
C ILE A 40 15.01 11.08 -0.63
N ASP A 41 15.68 10.64 0.43
CA ASP A 41 16.95 11.22 0.88
C ASP A 41 18.09 10.77 -0.04
N GLU A 42 18.22 11.45 -1.20
CA GLU A 42 19.27 11.15 -2.19
C GLU A 42 20.64 11.72 -1.77
N GLU A 43 20.75 12.36 -0.61
CA GLU A 43 22.04 12.67 0.03
C GLU A 43 22.67 11.44 0.70
N GLN A 44 21.81 10.52 1.21
CA GLN A 44 22.23 9.30 1.88
C GLN A 44 22.16 8.07 0.96
N TYR A 45 21.33 8.10 -0.08
CA TYR A 45 21.07 6.97 -0.94
C TYR A 45 21.13 7.35 -2.42
N PHE A 46 21.89 6.59 -3.19
CA PHE A 46 21.73 6.60 -4.64
C PHE A 46 20.50 5.78 -5.01
N LEU A 47 19.53 6.41 -5.68
CA LEU A 47 18.24 5.84 -6.05
C LEU A 47 18.20 5.45 -7.53
N GLU A 48 18.02 4.17 -7.80
CA GLU A 48 17.62 3.66 -9.12
C GLU A 48 16.11 3.33 -9.08
N LYS A 49 15.40 3.50 -10.20
CA LYS A 49 13.96 3.26 -10.30
C LYS A 49 13.71 2.07 -11.21
N GLU A 50 13.28 0.94 -10.64
CA GLU A 50 12.78 -0.20 -11.41
C GLU A 50 11.31 0.07 -11.75
N TRP A 51 11.04 0.51 -12.97
CA TRP A 51 9.71 0.93 -13.39
C TRP A 51 8.76 -0.25 -13.58
N ILE A 52 7.59 -0.18 -12.94
CA ILE A 52 6.46 -1.10 -13.13
C ILE A 52 5.58 -0.56 -14.27
N ASP A 53 5.33 0.74 -14.27
CA ASP A 53 4.57 1.47 -15.29
C ASP A 53 5.10 2.91 -15.43
N LYS A 54 4.31 3.81 -16.02
CA LYS A 54 4.74 5.22 -16.26
C LYS A 54 4.90 6.04 -14.98
N GLU A 55 4.29 5.62 -13.89
CA GLU A 55 4.24 6.38 -12.63
C GLU A 55 4.78 5.59 -11.43
N ARG A 56 4.71 4.24 -11.50
CA ARG A 56 5.10 3.38 -10.38
C ARG A 56 6.45 2.76 -10.59
N PHE A 57 7.24 2.75 -9.53
CA PHE A 57 8.54 2.11 -9.53
C PHE A 57 8.82 1.43 -8.19
N ILE A 58 9.71 0.46 -8.23
CA ILE A 58 10.32 -0.15 -7.07
C ILE A 58 11.66 0.52 -6.87
N PRO A 59 11.95 1.10 -5.68
CA PRO A 59 13.25 1.69 -5.43
C PRO A 59 14.33 0.61 -5.32
N VAL A 60 15.44 0.84 -6.00
CA VAL A 60 16.69 0.10 -5.83
C VAL A 60 17.70 1.08 -5.27
N ILE A 61 18.18 0.84 -4.05
CA ILE A 61 18.98 1.79 -3.29
C ILE A 61 20.41 1.32 -3.09
N THR A 62 21.35 2.26 -3.17
CA THR A 62 22.73 2.08 -2.72
C THR A 62 22.99 3.10 -1.61
N ALA A 63 23.31 2.62 -0.41
CA ALA A 63 23.62 3.51 0.73
C ALA A 63 25.02 4.09 0.57
N LEU A 64 25.14 5.41 0.62
CA LEU A 64 26.39 6.12 0.40
C LEU A 64 27.29 6.16 1.65
N ASN A 65 26.68 6.06 2.84
CA ASN A 65 27.36 6.26 4.14
C ASN A 65 27.36 5.02 5.04
N ARG A 66 27.10 3.81 4.49
CA ARG A 66 27.10 2.55 5.27
C ARG A 66 28.29 1.69 4.92
N TYR A 67 29.32 1.76 5.78
CA TYR A 67 30.58 1.05 5.54
C TYR A 67 30.65 -0.35 6.21
N VAL A 68 29.98 -0.52 7.35
CA VAL A 68 30.02 -1.79 8.11
C VAL A 68 29.09 -2.84 7.50
N GLN A 69 27.90 -2.42 7.06
CA GLN A 69 26.95 -3.26 6.36
C GLN A 69 26.49 -2.52 5.10
N PRO A 70 27.29 -2.59 4.03
CA PRO A 70 26.97 -1.86 2.81
C PRO A 70 25.70 -2.39 2.17
N LEU A 71 24.85 -1.49 1.72
CA LEU A 71 23.71 -1.78 0.85
C LEU A 71 24.08 -1.30 -0.54
N VAL A 72 24.25 -2.21 -1.48
CA VAL A 72 24.59 -1.90 -2.87
C VAL A 72 23.53 -2.49 -3.77
N ARG A 73 22.84 -1.63 -4.52
CA ARG A 73 21.73 -1.98 -5.42
C ARG A 73 20.70 -2.90 -4.77
N TYR A 74 20.34 -2.57 -3.52
CA TYR A 74 19.35 -3.32 -2.77
C TYR A 74 17.95 -2.96 -3.29
N ARG A 75 17.29 -3.96 -3.87
CA ARG A 75 15.93 -3.84 -4.36
C ARG A 75 14.96 -3.88 -3.20
N MET A 76 14.22 -2.80 -3.01
CA MET A 76 13.17 -2.70 -1.99
C MET A 76 11.95 -3.53 -2.38
N ASP A 77 11.06 -3.74 -1.42
CA ASP A 77 9.75 -4.38 -1.67
C ASP A 77 8.60 -3.36 -1.83
N ASP A 78 8.85 -2.10 -1.53
CA ASP A 78 7.84 -1.05 -1.61
C ASP A 78 7.62 -0.57 -3.05
N ILE A 79 6.36 -0.25 -3.38
CA ILE A 79 5.97 0.35 -4.65
C ILE A 79 5.69 1.82 -4.43
N LEU A 80 6.49 2.67 -5.03
CA LEU A 80 6.37 4.12 -4.96
C LEU A 80 5.70 4.68 -6.21
N VAL A 81 4.90 5.74 -6.03
CA VAL A 81 4.32 6.51 -7.14
C VAL A 81 5.09 7.82 -7.25
N LEU A 82 5.69 8.06 -8.40
CA LEU A 82 6.43 9.27 -8.66
C LEU A 82 5.48 10.48 -8.69
N LYS A 83 5.84 11.55 -7.99
CA LYS A 83 5.17 12.83 -8.17
C LYS A 83 5.71 13.52 -9.42
N THR A 84 4.86 13.67 -10.44
CA THR A 84 5.26 14.22 -11.74
C THR A 84 5.39 15.75 -11.74
N LYS A 85 4.65 16.44 -10.85
CA LYS A 85 4.73 17.89 -10.71
C LYS A 85 5.86 18.26 -9.72
N PRO A 86 6.69 19.26 -10.04
CA PRO A 86 7.70 19.74 -9.11
C PRO A 86 7.08 20.10 -7.75
N CYS A 87 7.79 19.79 -6.67
CA CYS A 87 7.37 20.19 -5.34
C CYS A 87 7.64 21.69 -5.12
N LEU A 88 6.72 22.35 -4.42
CA LEU A 88 6.86 23.78 -4.09
C LEU A 88 8.03 24.08 -3.16
N CYS A 89 8.57 23.09 -2.45
CA CYS A 89 9.76 23.26 -1.60
C CYS A 89 11.05 23.49 -2.42
N GLY A 90 11.01 23.29 -3.74
CA GLY A 90 12.17 23.49 -4.62
C GLY A 90 13.26 22.43 -4.52
N SER A 91 13.05 21.36 -3.72
CA SER A 91 14.02 20.26 -3.62
C SER A 91 14.19 19.55 -4.95
N ALA A 92 15.44 19.24 -5.31
CA ALA A 92 15.80 18.44 -6.47
C ALA A 92 15.66 16.92 -6.22
N MET A 93 15.48 16.50 -4.95
CA MET A 93 15.31 15.10 -4.58
C MET A 93 14.03 14.52 -5.17
N THR A 94 14.06 13.23 -5.46
CA THR A 94 12.90 12.52 -6.00
C THR A 94 11.68 12.68 -5.09
N ALA A 95 10.65 13.33 -5.63
CA ALA A 95 9.37 13.52 -4.96
C ALA A 95 8.45 12.32 -5.20
N VAL A 96 7.86 11.80 -4.13
CA VAL A 96 6.94 10.65 -4.13
C VAL A 96 5.54 11.13 -3.80
N GLU A 97 4.57 10.80 -4.64
CA GLU A 97 3.16 11.12 -4.42
C GLU A 97 2.57 10.28 -3.30
N LYS A 98 2.86 8.97 -3.32
CA LYS A 98 2.43 8.01 -2.29
C LYS A 98 3.20 6.70 -2.38
N ILE A 99 3.10 5.90 -1.31
CA ILE A 99 3.51 4.49 -1.30
C ILE A 99 2.25 3.64 -1.55
N SER A 100 2.22 2.89 -2.65
CA SER A 100 1.08 2.05 -3.05
C SER A 100 0.99 0.73 -2.28
N GLY A 101 1.98 0.41 -1.47
CA GLY A 101 2.10 -0.83 -0.71
C GLY A 101 3.36 -1.59 -1.09
N ARG A 102 3.38 -2.88 -0.81
CA ARG A 102 4.50 -3.76 -1.11
C ARG A 102 4.20 -4.65 -2.32
N CYS A 103 5.26 -5.09 -3.00
CA CYS A 103 5.12 -6.03 -4.11
C CYS A 103 4.44 -7.33 -3.68
N GLU A 104 4.78 -7.83 -2.48
CA GLU A 104 4.17 -9.04 -1.92
C GLU A 104 2.70 -8.88 -1.55
N ASP A 105 2.25 -7.65 -1.25
CA ASP A 105 0.87 -7.33 -0.88
C ASP A 105 -0.01 -7.03 -2.11
N THR A 106 0.58 -7.04 -3.32
CA THR A 106 -0.15 -6.83 -4.57
C THR A 106 -0.93 -8.08 -4.94
N LEU A 107 -2.25 -7.93 -5.11
CA LEU A 107 -3.12 -9.00 -5.58
C LEU A 107 -3.24 -8.96 -7.10
N TYR A 108 -3.48 -10.11 -7.73
CA TYR A 108 -3.62 -10.20 -9.18
C TYR A 108 -4.94 -10.86 -9.55
N PHE A 109 -5.68 -10.22 -10.44
CA PHE A 109 -6.96 -10.74 -10.91
C PHE A 109 -7.02 -10.75 -12.44
N PRO A 110 -7.71 -11.75 -13.03
CA PRO A 110 -7.90 -11.77 -14.47
C PRO A 110 -8.83 -10.62 -14.89
N SER A 111 -8.45 -9.93 -15.95
CA SER A 111 -9.28 -8.95 -16.63
C SER A 111 -10.22 -9.62 -17.65
N LYS A 112 -11.07 -8.85 -18.33
CA LYS A 112 -12.01 -9.39 -19.31
C LYS A 112 -11.30 -10.06 -20.50
N ASP A 113 -10.12 -9.58 -20.84
CA ASP A 113 -9.20 -10.11 -21.87
C ASP A 113 -8.31 -11.26 -21.35
N GLN A 114 -8.57 -11.76 -20.14
CA GLN A 114 -7.85 -12.81 -19.41
C GLN A 114 -6.41 -12.47 -18.99
N ALA A 115 -5.93 -11.27 -19.28
CA ALA A 115 -4.65 -10.82 -18.77
C ALA A 115 -4.73 -10.62 -17.23
N LEU A 116 -3.69 -11.03 -16.51
CA LEU A 116 -3.58 -10.76 -15.08
C LEU A 116 -3.21 -9.30 -14.86
N ARG A 117 -4.02 -8.61 -14.04
CA ARG A 117 -3.76 -7.22 -13.68
C ARG A 117 -3.56 -7.05 -12.18
N PRO A 118 -2.60 -6.23 -11.77
CA PRO A 118 -2.35 -5.96 -10.38
C PRO A 118 -3.44 -5.07 -9.77
N VAL A 119 -3.81 -5.38 -8.52
CA VAL A 119 -4.56 -4.51 -7.64
C VAL A 119 -3.67 -4.23 -6.44
N TYR A 120 -3.22 -3.00 -6.32
CA TYR A 120 -2.29 -2.58 -5.26
C TYR A 120 -3.02 -2.42 -3.92
N ALA A 121 -2.29 -2.59 -2.83
CA ALA A 121 -2.84 -2.54 -1.48
C ALA A 121 -3.56 -1.21 -1.18
N ASP A 122 -3.08 -0.08 -1.69
CA ASP A 122 -3.72 1.23 -1.52
C ASP A 122 -5.12 1.31 -2.13
N HIS A 123 -5.35 0.72 -3.31
CA HIS A 123 -6.68 0.67 -3.94
C HIS A 123 -7.67 -0.13 -3.10
N ILE A 124 -7.21 -1.25 -2.54
CA ILE A 124 -8.02 -2.10 -1.65
C ILE A 124 -8.36 -1.35 -0.36
N HIS A 125 -7.34 -0.74 0.27
CA HIS A 125 -7.54 0.05 1.49
C HIS A 125 -8.50 1.21 1.28
N GLN A 126 -8.41 1.89 0.14
CA GLN A 126 -9.33 2.96 -0.23
C GLN A 126 -10.76 2.45 -0.41
N ALA A 127 -10.96 1.32 -1.08
CA ALA A 127 -12.27 0.72 -1.28
C ALA A 127 -12.92 0.29 0.05
N LEU A 128 -12.13 -0.34 0.94
CA LEU A 128 -12.65 -0.84 2.22
C LEU A 128 -12.79 0.22 3.30
N ARG A 129 -12.22 1.42 3.12
CA ARG A 129 -12.33 2.52 4.09
C ARG A 129 -13.77 2.98 4.34
N VAL A 130 -14.63 2.91 3.33
CA VAL A 130 -16.04 3.30 3.43
C VAL A 130 -16.79 2.42 4.43
N VAL A 131 -16.26 1.23 4.73
CA VAL A 131 -16.87 0.25 5.65
C VAL A 131 -16.38 0.40 7.09
N SER A 132 -15.48 1.36 7.37
CA SER A 132 -14.77 1.51 8.65
C SER A 132 -15.67 1.72 9.88
N GLY A 133 -16.91 2.19 9.71
CA GLY A 133 -17.84 2.37 10.85
C GLY A 133 -18.30 1.07 11.51
N ASN A 134 -18.22 -0.06 10.82
CA ASN A 134 -18.65 -1.38 11.30
C ASN A 134 -17.51 -2.41 11.34
N VAL A 135 -16.44 -2.20 10.55
CA VAL A 135 -15.29 -3.10 10.45
C VAL A 135 -14.13 -2.53 11.26
N HIS A 136 -13.73 -3.25 12.32
CA HIS A 136 -12.62 -2.86 13.18
C HIS A 136 -11.27 -3.29 12.59
N GLN A 137 -11.24 -4.51 12.00
CA GLN A 137 -10.05 -5.07 11.40
C GLN A 137 -10.41 -6.01 10.25
N TYR A 138 -9.55 -6.08 9.23
CA TYR A 138 -9.70 -7.03 8.14
C TYR A 138 -8.35 -7.54 7.63
N GLN A 139 -8.37 -8.73 7.05
CA GLN A 139 -7.24 -9.32 6.34
C GLN A 139 -7.73 -9.97 5.05
N LEU A 140 -7.01 -9.73 3.97
CA LEU A 140 -7.25 -10.32 2.66
C LEU A 140 -6.17 -11.34 2.35
N ILE A 141 -6.57 -12.56 2.01
CA ILE A 141 -5.67 -13.64 1.64
C ILE A 141 -6.06 -14.17 0.28
N GLN A 142 -5.23 -13.92 -0.72
CA GLN A 142 -5.42 -14.46 -2.06
C GLN A 142 -4.79 -15.84 -2.17
N TYR A 143 -5.63 -16.88 -2.28
CA TYR A 143 -5.20 -18.26 -2.50
C TYR A 143 -4.93 -18.57 -3.97
N SER A 144 -5.71 -17.95 -4.85
CA SER A 144 -5.51 -18.02 -6.31
C SER A 144 -6.09 -16.76 -6.96
N VAL A 145 -5.87 -16.59 -8.24
CA VAL A 145 -6.44 -15.45 -9.01
C VAL A 145 -7.98 -15.46 -9.05
N HIS A 146 -8.59 -16.59 -8.70
CA HIS A 146 -10.05 -16.78 -8.66
C HIS A 146 -10.62 -16.92 -7.24
N ARG A 147 -9.77 -16.91 -6.18
CA ARG A 147 -10.20 -17.13 -4.79
C ARG A 147 -9.55 -16.15 -3.84
N LEU A 148 -10.37 -15.36 -3.16
CA LEU A 148 -9.97 -14.39 -2.16
C LEU A 148 -10.73 -14.65 -0.85
N VAL A 149 -10.01 -14.91 0.23
CA VAL A 149 -10.56 -15.01 1.58
C VAL A 149 -10.46 -13.65 2.25
N VAL A 150 -11.58 -13.20 2.81
CA VAL A 150 -11.73 -11.94 3.53
C VAL A 150 -12.01 -12.25 4.98
N LYS A 151 -11.02 -12.10 5.84
CA LYS A 151 -11.19 -12.22 7.28
C LYS A 151 -11.61 -10.88 7.85
N ILE A 152 -12.64 -10.85 8.69
CA ILE A 152 -13.23 -9.60 9.19
C ILE A 152 -13.48 -9.71 10.68
N GLN A 153 -13.09 -8.66 11.41
CA GLN A 153 -13.56 -8.37 12.75
C GLN A 153 -14.51 -7.17 12.66
N ALA A 154 -15.79 -7.40 12.93
CA ALA A 154 -16.82 -6.38 12.79
C ALA A 154 -17.86 -6.48 13.91
N SER A 155 -18.51 -5.36 14.24
CA SER A 155 -19.60 -5.32 15.20
C SER A 155 -20.86 -6.06 14.69
N ASN A 156 -21.13 -5.95 13.38
CA ASN A 156 -22.17 -6.70 12.69
C ASN A 156 -21.55 -7.36 11.45
N PHE A 157 -21.31 -8.68 11.55
CA PHE A 157 -20.60 -9.45 10.53
C PHE A 157 -21.34 -9.50 9.20
N LEU A 158 -22.65 -9.73 9.23
CA LEU A 158 -23.47 -9.83 8.00
C LEU A 158 -23.52 -8.49 7.25
N GLN A 159 -23.76 -7.42 7.96
CA GLN A 159 -23.75 -6.08 7.36
C GLN A 159 -22.37 -5.71 6.80
N ALA A 160 -21.29 -6.11 7.49
CA ALA A 160 -19.93 -5.89 7.01
C ALA A 160 -19.68 -6.63 5.68
N ILE A 161 -20.14 -7.87 5.54
CA ILE A 161 -20.06 -8.64 4.30
C ILE A 161 -20.73 -7.89 3.15
N GLU A 162 -22.00 -7.50 3.31
CA GLU A 162 -22.76 -6.80 2.27
C GLU A 162 -22.05 -5.53 1.81
N CYS A 163 -21.57 -4.72 2.77
CA CYS A 163 -20.84 -3.49 2.46
C CYS A 163 -19.53 -3.77 1.72
N ILE A 164 -18.74 -4.76 2.16
CA ILE A 164 -17.47 -5.12 1.53
C ILE A 164 -17.70 -5.67 0.12
N GLU A 165 -18.70 -6.53 -0.07
CA GLU A 165 -19.05 -7.06 -1.39
C GLU A 165 -19.38 -5.93 -2.38
N GLN A 166 -20.17 -4.95 -1.97
CA GLN A 166 -20.50 -3.79 -2.80
C GLN A 166 -19.25 -2.97 -3.16
N GLN A 167 -18.31 -2.78 -2.24
CA GLN A 167 -17.07 -2.04 -2.53
C GLN A 167 -16.17 -2.83 -3.47
N PHE A 168 -16.04 -4.14 -3.28
CA PHE A 168 -15.26 -4.98 -4.19
C PHE A 168 -15.89 -5.04 -5.58
N GLU A 169 -17.21 -5.10 -5.69
CA GLU A 169 -17.89 -5.06 -6.99
C GLU A 169 -17.54 -3.77 -7.75
N LYS A 170 -17.62 -2.63 -7.08
CA LYS A 170 -17.20 -1.33 -7.65
C LYS A 170 -15.72 -1.35 -8.06
N LEU A 171 -14.83 -1.86 -7.20
CA LEU A 171 -13.40 -1.95 -7.45
C LEU A 171 -13.11 -2.82 -8.68
N PHE A 172 -13.66 -4.02 -8.76
CA PHE A 172 -13.45 -4.93 -9.88
C PHE A 172 -14.04 -4.37 -11.19
N PHE A 173 -15.22 -3.75 -11.11
CA PHE A 173 -15.85 -3.12 -12.27
C PHE A 173 -15.01 -1.95 -12.81
N SER A 174 -14.56 -1.04 -11.95
CA SER A 174 -13.78 0.14 -12.35
C SER A 174 -12.42 -0.22 -12.95
N HIS A 175 -11.83 -1.35 -12.55
CA HIS A 175 -10.56 -1.85 -13.09
C HIS A 175 -10.74 -2.86 -14.24
N GLY A 176 -11.96 -3.16 -14.66
CA GLY A 176 -12.26 -4.11 -15.73
C GLY A 176 -11.86 -5.55 -15.40
N LEU A 177 -11.89 -5.91 -14.11
CA LEU A 177 -11.46 -7.21 -13.59
C LEU A 177 -12.63 -8.18 -13.45
N LYS A 178 -12.33 -9.48 -13.54
CA LYS A 178 -13.28 -10.53 -13.18
C LYS A 178 -13.33 -10.69 -11.66
N ARG A 179 -14.54 -10.77 -11.11
CA ARG A 179 -14.74 -10.98 -9.68
C ARG A 179 -14.27 -12.40 -9.30
N PRO A 180 -13.39 -12.53 -8.29
CA PRO A 180 -13.05 -13.84 -7.72
C PRO A 180 -14.18 -14.37 -6.83
N LEU A 181 -14.10 -15.64 -6.45
CA LEU A 181 -14.86 -16.18 -5.35
C LEU A 181 -14.42 -15.49 -4.06
N LEU A 182 -15.34 -14.80 -3.39
CA LEU A 182 -15.10 -14.16 -2.09
C LEU A 182 -15.60 -15.11 -0.99
N GLU A 183 -14.73 -15.44 -0.05
CA GLU A 183 -15.07 -16.21 1.13
C GLU A 183 -14.87 -15.33 2.37
N PHE A 184 -15.92 -15.16 3.16
CA PHE A 184 -15.87 -14.33 4.37
C PHE A 184 -15.74 -15.20 5.62
N VAL A 185 -14.75 -14.89 6.45
CA VAL A 185 -14.45 -15.63 7.67
C VAL A 185 -14.33 -14.65 8.83
N PRO A 186 -14.91 -14.94 10.00
CA PRO A 186 -14.67 -14.16 11.20
C PRO A 186 -13.17 -14.12 11.52
N MET A 187 -12.69 -12.95 11.93
CA MET A 187 -11.30 -12.77 12.33
C MET A 187 -11.22 -12.75 13.86
N GLU A 188 -10.40 -13.63 14.41
CA GLU A 188 -10.07 -13.60 15.82
C GLU A 188 -9.09 -12.45 16.10
N ALA A 189 -9.10 -11.97 17.36
CA ALA A 189 -8.16 -10.93 17.77
C ALA A 189 -6.72 -11.43 17.61
N LEU A 190 -5.89 -10.61 16.98
CA LEU A 190 -4.49 -10.97 16.75
C LEU A 190 -3.70 -10.92 18.05
N PRO A 191 -2.77 -11.87 18.26
CA PRO A 191 -1.80 -11.78 19.32
C PRO A 191 -0.94 -10.52 19.18
N LEU A 192 -0.67 -9.83 20.28
CA LEU A 192 0.07 -8.57 20.34
C LEU A 192 1.49 -8.62 19.73
N ASN A 193 2.04 -9.82 19.52
CA ASN A 193 3.43 -10.02 19.08
C ASN A 193 3.55 -10.54 17.63
N GLN A 194 2.48 -10.52 16.84
CA GLN A 194 2.54 -10.94 15.45
C GLN A 194 2.52 -9.73 14.50
N THR A 195 3.43 -9.75 13.52
CA THR A 195 3.39 -8.79 12.42
C THR A 195 2.13 -9.01 11.59
N PHE A 196 1.25 -8.03 11.60
CA PHE A 196 -0.01 -8.09 10.88
C PHE A 196 0.13 -7.57 9.44
N ARG A 197 -0.16 -8.42 8.46
CA ARG A 197 -0.29 -8.04 7.06
C ARG A 197 -1.77 -8.00 6.69
N ARG A 198 -2.26 -6.83 6.29
CA ARG A 198 -3.66 -6.65 5.85
C ARG A 198 -3.97 -7.33 4.52
N THR A 199 -2.98 -7.46 3.68
CA THR A 199 -3.10 -8.09 2.37
C THR A 199 -1.98 -9.12 2.21
N GLN A 200 -2.32 -10.31 1.74
CA GLN A 200 -1.36 -11.39 1.56
C GLN A 200 -1.72 -12.22 0.34
N ARG A 201 -0.73 -12.53 -0.48
CA ARG A 201 -0.84 -13.46 -1.60
C ARG A 201 -0.07 -14.74 -1.29
N LEU A 202 -0.73 -15.89 -1.32
CA LEU A 202 -0.12 -17.19 -1.06
C LEU A 202 0.35 -17.90 -2.34
N SER A 203 -0.31 -17.65 -3.48
CA SER A 203 0.10 -18.23 -4.77
C SER A 203 1.04 -17.29 -5.50
N LYS A 204 2.17 -17.79 -6.00
CA LYS A 204 2.94 -17.08 -7.01
C LYS A 204 2.10 -17.08 -8.29
N CYS A 205 1.80 -15.90 -8.84
CA CYS A 205 1.26 -15.79 -10.19
C CYS A 205 2.43 -16.10 -11.13
N THR A 206 2.50 -17.36 -11.59
CA THR A 206 3.36 -17.77 -12.71
C THR A 206 2.70 -17.39 -14.00
#